data_2b6c67fe876cfbb183f3ec7415c339aa
#
_entry.id   2b6c67fe876cfbb183f3ec7415c339aa
#
_cell.length_a   1.000
_cell.length_b   1.000
_cell.length_c   1.000
_cell.angle_alpha   90.00
_cell.angle_beta   90.00
_cell.angle_gamma   90.00
#
_symmetry.space_group_name_H-M   'P 1'
#
loop_
_entity.id
_entity.type
_entity.pdbx_description
1 polymer ?
#
loop_
_entity_poly.entity_id
_entity_poly.type
_entity_poly.pdbx_seq_one_letter_code
_entity_poly.pdbx_strand_id
1 'polypeptide(L)'
;MIRRIESVLELHREEFKKEIIEKDSSFSDENIEKLFETDKEKALEKIEALKKRIKQYETNKLPFYNKSGWTLKSILAESTSQVETNFREYINSFSSNIDEIIDKFDYRTTITKVVKEKRLSSIIELVAEEDFSPKRLSNIEMGYVYENLIQMFSQDDAKDTGEHFTPREIIRIMVDLMEIDFDPETAKKAITLYDPACGTGGMLSIAKEHLIDKAKTKEGMKNTEDLVILNGQELLSQNYAVCKADMILKGETNSNITHGNSLIPDIESIEDDGDQHAGLHFDYMLSNPPFGVDWSEYKEHVEKLGTSRYAWGKVGADN
;
A
#
# COMPACT_ATOMS: atom_id res chain seq x y z
N MET A 1 8.91 2.29 -0.93
CA MET A 1 7.79 2.23 0.03
C MET A 1 8.15 2.85 1.39
N ILE A 2 9.04 2.24 2.21
CA ILE A 2 9.34 2.67 3.60
C ILE A 2 9.69 4.16 3.70
N ARG A 3 10.58 4.68 2.84
CA ARG A 3 10.95 6.11 2.85
C ARG A 3 9.77 7.04 2.50
N ARG A 4 8.88 6.64 1.58
CA ARG A 4 7.64 7.39 1.31
C ARG A 4 6.73 7.43 2.53
N ILE A 5 6.51 6.27 3.17
CA ILE A 5 5.72 6.18 4.41
C ILE A 5 6.31 7.09 5.49
N GLU A 6 7.63 7.04 5.69
CA GLU A 6 8.33 7.92 6.65
C GLU A 6 8.09 9.38 6.32
N SER A 7 8.22 9.80 5.05
CA SER A 7 7.99 11.18 4.63
C SER A 7 6.55 11.64 4.85
N VAL A 8 5.57 10.75 4.64
CA VAL A 8 4.16 11.03 4.95
C VAL A 8 3.94 11.19 6.44
N LEU A 9 4.51 10.32 7.26
CA LEU A 9 4.43 10.41 8.71
C LEU A 9 5.09 11.69 9.23
N GLU A 10 6.27 12.06 8.73
CA GLU A 10 6.96 13.32 9.09
C GLU A 10 6.08 14.55 8.79
N LEU A 11 5.44 14.58 7.62
CA LEU A 11 4.54 15.68 7.25
C LEU A 11 3.35 15.81 8.22
N HIS A 12 2.69 14.70 8.51
CA HIS A 12 1.55 14.71 9.43
C HIS A 12 1.96 15.01 10.89
N ARG A 13 3.17 14.61 11.32
CA ARG A 13 3.69 14.98 12.64
C ARG A 13 3.78 16.49 12.82
N GLU A 14 4.25 17.19 11.80
CA GLU A 14 4.30 18.66 11.81
C GLU A 14 2.88 19.28 11.86
N GLU A 15 1.93 18.71 11.14
CA GLU A 15 0.53 19.14 11.18
C GLU A 15 -0.11 18.87 12.55
N PHE A 16 0.08 17.68 13.12
CA PHE A 16 -0.42 17.33 14.45
C PHE A 16 0.23 18.18 15.54
N LYS A 17 1.53 18.47 15.42
CA LYS A 17 2.20 19.40 16.33
C LYS A 17 1.51 20.77 16.34
N LYS A 18 1.20 21.33 15.17
CA LYS A 18 0.46 22.60 15.05
C LYS A 18 -0.93 22.53 15.70
N GLU A 19 -1.70 21.48 15.38
CA GLU A 19 -3.04 21.27 15.94
C GLU A 19 -3.00 21.16 17.48
N ILE A 20 -1.99 20.48 18.05
CA ILE A 20 -1.81 20.37 19.48
C ILE A 20 -1.47 21.73 20.11
N ILE A 21 -0.60 22.51 19.48
CA ILE A 21 -0.19 23.84 19.96
C ILE A 21 -1.37 24.84 19.90
N GLU A 22 -2.20 24.76 18.88
CA GLU A 22 -3.41 25.59 18.75
C GLU A 22 -4.40 25.31 19.91
N LYS A 23 -4.51 24.06 20.33
CA LYS A 23 -5.37 23.66 21.46
C LYS A 23 -4.74 23.94 22.82
N ASP A 24 -3.42 23.89 22.93
CA ASP A 24 -2.66 24.10 24.17
C ASP A 24 -1.30 24.73 23.85
N SER A 25 -1.25 26.07 23.88
CA SER A 25 -0.05 26.85 23.57
C SER A 25 1.15 26.55 24.48
N SER A 26 0.94 25.88 25.61
CA SER A 26 2.03 25.46 26.49
C SER A 26 3.00 24.45 25.86
N PHE A 27 2.63 23.87 24.69
CA PHE A 27 3.47 23.00 23.88
C PHE A 27 4.22 23.73 22.75
N SER A 28 4.09 25.09 22.65
CA SER A 28 4.85 25.83 21.65
C SER A 28 6.35 25.80 21.96
N ASP A 29 7.17 25.87 20.90
CA ASP A 29 8.62 25.85 21.04
C ASP A 29 9.10 27.00 21.95
N GLU A 30 8.53 28.21 21.82
CA GLU A 30 8.84 29.38 22.66
C GLU A 30 8.55 29.11 24.15
N ASN A 31 7.43 28.47 24.48
CA ASN A 31 7.07 28.18 25.86
C ASN A 31 7.94 27.05 26.44
N ILE A 32 8.32 26.08 25.64
CA ILE A 32 9.23 25.02 26.03
C ILE A 32 10.66 25.57 26.25
N GLU A 33 11.15 26.45 25.38
CA GLU A 33 12.45 27.12 25.55
C GLU A 33 12.51 27.96 26.83
N LYS A 34 11.49 28.78 27.10
CA LYS A 34 11.37 29.51 28.38
C LYS A 34 11.37 28.59 29.60
N LEU A 35 10.77 27.42 29.46
CA LEU A 35 10.73 26.42 30.53
C LEU A 35 12.12 25.79 30.73
N PHE A 36 12.92 25.61 29.67
CA PHE A 36 14.31 25.14 29.76
C PHE A 36 15.21 26.07 30.57
N GLU A 37 14.97 27.39 30.50
CA GLU A 37 15.72 28.38 31.24
C GLU A 37 15.42 28.36 32.76
N THR A 38 14.20 27.94 33.13
CA THR A 38 13.71 27.99 34.52
C THR A 38 13.63 26.63 35.20
N ASP A 39 13.26 25.58 34.46
CA ASP A 39 13.06 24.23 34.99
C ASP A 39 13.25 23.19 33.88
N LYS A 40 14.48 22.72 33.71
CA LYS A 40 14.87 21.78 32.66
C LYS A 40 14.12 20.45 32.75
N GLU A 41 13.79 19.97 33.93
CA GLU A 41 13.10 18.68 34.12
C GLU A 41 11.66 18.77 33.58
N LYS A 42 10.93 19.82 33.92
CA LYS A 42 9.59 20.08 33.37
C LYS A 42 9.60 20.33 31.88
N ALA A 43 10.65 20.94 31.33
CA ALA A 43 10.77 21.12 29.88
C ALA A 43 10.90 19.76 29.16
N LEU A 44 11.71 18.84 29.70
CA LEU A 44 11.85 17.48 29.16
C LEU A 44 10.53 16.68 29.28
N GLU A 45 9.84 16.76 30.43
CA GLU A 45 8.52 16.13 30.61
C GLU A 45 7.51 16.66 29.57
N LYS A 46 7.55 17.96 29.27
CA LYS A 46 6.65 18.57 28.30
C LYS A 46 6.93 18.10 26.89
N ILE A 47 8.21 17.97 26.52
CA ILE A 47 8.60 17.40 25.22
C ILE A 47 8.11 15.94 25.09
N GLU A 48 8.32 15.12 26.10
CA GLU A 48 7.85 13.75 26.08
C GLU A 48 6.31 13.66 26.00
N ALA A 49 5.60 14.53 26.71
CA ALA A 49 4.15 14.63 26.59
C ALA A 49 3.69 15.02 25.18
N LEU A 50 4.39 15.96 24.53
CA LEU A 50 4.11 16.34 23.13
C LEU A 50 4.35 15.18 22.18
N LYS A 51 5.48 14.49 22.29
CA LYS A 51 5.79 13.30 21.47
C LYS A 51 4.71 12.22 21.64
N LYS A 52 4.28 11.97 22.88
CA LYS A 52 3.22 10.99 23.17
C LYS A 52 1.90 11.37 22.54
N ARG A 53 1.52 12.66 22.57
CA ARG A 53 0.29 13.15 21.92
C ARG A 53 0.37 13.02 20.39
N ILE A 54 1.48 13.41 19.77
CA ILE A 54 1.69 13.25 18.33
C ILE A 54 1.52 11.77 17.95
N LYS A 55 2.14 10.86 18.69
CA LYS A 55 2.03 9.42 18.46
C LYS A 55 0.60 8.88 18.58
N GLN A 56 -0.19 9.40 19.53
CA GLN A 56 -1.62 9.07 19.62
C GLN A 56 -2.40 9.55 18.39
N TYR A 57 -2.10 10.75 17.89
CA TYR A 57 -2.72 11.27 16.66
C TYR A 57 -2.37 10.42 15.44
N GLU A 58 -1.10 10.02 15.27
CA GLU A 58 -0.70 9.09 14.21
C GLU A 58 -1.51 7.81 14.26
N THR A 59 -1.57 7.15 15.43
CA THR A 59 -2.26 5.87 15.59
C THR A 59 -3.77 5.98 15.35
N ASN A 60 -4.39 7.11 15.68
CA ASN A 60 -5.84 7.26 15.62
C ASN A 60 -6.34 7.87 14.31
N LYS A 61 -5.51 8.64 13.58
CA LYS A 61 -5.92 9.41 12.42
C LYS A 61 -5.32 8.91 11.10
N LEU A 62 -4.23 8.13 11.15
CA LEU A 62 -3.55 7.65 9.94
C LEU A 62 -3.81 6.16 9.73
N PRO A 63 -3.87 5.73 8.45
CA PRO A 63 -4.06 4.32 8.11
C PRO A 63 -2.83 3.47 8.43
N PHE A 64 -1.68 4.09 8.69
CA PHE A 64 -0.43 3.43 9.06
C PHE A 64 0.38 4.31 10.00
N TYR A 65 1.25 3.69 10.79
CA TYR A 65 2.12 4.36 11.76
C TYR A 65 3.37 3.52 12.06
N ASN A 66 4.36 4.12 12.74
CA ASN A 66 5.52 3.43 13.27
C ASN A 66 5.69 3.73 14.77
N LYS A 67 5.85 2.68 15.59
CA LYS A 67 5.90 2.80 17.05
C LYS A 67 7.30 3.06 17.60
N SER A 68 8.39 2.80 16.86
CA SER A 68 9.76 2.89 17.35
C SER A 68 10.20 4.31 17.70
N GLY A 69 9.70 5.30 16.98
CA GLY A 69 10.22 6.66 17.03
C GLY A 69 11.50 6.88 16.21
N TRP A 70 12.07 5.83 15.62
CA TRP A 70 13.19 5.92 14.70
C TRP A 70 12.79 6.53 13.37
N THR A 71 13.77 7.19 12.74
CA THR A 71 13.77 7.57 11.33
C THR A 71 15.03 7.04 10.68
N LEU A 72 15.06 6.89 9.35
CA LEU A 72 16.28 6.45 8.66
C LEU A 72 17.48 7.35 8.98
N LYS A 73 17.26 8.66 9.07
CA LYS A 73 18.32 9.62 9.45
C LYS A 73 18.77 9.46 10.90
N SER A 74 17.87 9.26 11.85
CA SER A 74 18.24 9.07 13.26
C SER A 74 18.98 7.76 13.48
N ILE A 75 18.66 6.70 12.75
CA ILE A 75 19.35 5.42 12.78
C ILE A 75 20.82 5.58 12.33
N LEU A 76 21.05 6.36 11.27
CA LEU A 76 22.40 6.62 10.75
C LEU A 76 23.24 7.52 11.67
N ALA A 77 22.61 8.33 12.53
CA ALA A 77 23.29 9.17 13.49
C ALA A 77 23.89 8.38 14.66
N GLU A 78 23.47 7.13 14.83
CA GLU A 78 23.97 6.24 15.89
C GLU A 78 25.30 5.58 15.51
N SER A 79 25.94 4.92 16.49
CA SER A 79 27.15 4.17 16.23
C SER A 79 26.92 3.02 15.24
N THR A 80 27.89 2.74 14.39
CA THR A 80 27.80 1.69 13.35
C THR A 80 27.37 0.33 13.91
N SER A 81 27.72 0.03 15.16
CA SER A 81 27.34 -1.22 15.83
C SER A 81 25.84 -1.28 16.19
N GLN A 82 25.14 -0.16 16.23
CA GLN A 82 23.73 -0.09 16.58
C GLN A 82 22.78 0.07 15.37
N VAL A 83 23.31 0.46 14.22
CA VAL A 83 22.51 0.68 13.01
C VAL A 83 21.62 -0.52 12.67
N GLU A 84 22.17 -1.75 12.71
CA GLU A 84 21.38 -2.95 12.42
C GLU A 84 20.24 -3.15 13.43
N THR A 85 20.56 -3.05 14.73
CA THR A 85 19.59 -3.27 15.81
C THR A 85 18.44 -2.27 15.71
N ASN A 86 18.79 -0.98 15.57
CA ASN A 86 17.80 0.09 15.48
C ASN A 86 16.98 0.02 14.19
N PHE A 87 17.59 -0.38 13.07
CA PHE A 87 16.88 -0.57 11.81
C PHE A 87 15.89 -1.75 11.89
N ARG A 88 16.27 -2.87 12.52
CA ARG A 88 15.36 -3.99 12.74
C ARG A 88 14.21 -3.61 13.67
N GLU A 89 14.46 -2.84 14.72
CA GLU A 89 13.42 -2.30 15.59
C GLU A 89 12.47 -1.38 14.81
N TYR A 90 13.00 -0.49 13.97
CA TYR A 90 12.22 0.38 13.10
C TYR A 90 11.31 -0.42 12.18
N ILE A 91 11.83 -1.45 11.49
CA ILE A 91 11.07 -2.30 10.58
C ILE A 91 9.97 -3.08 11.32
N ASN A 92 10.25 -3.59 12.52
CA ASN A 92 9.32 -4.39 13.31
C ASN A 92 8.26 -3.54 14.06
N SER A 93 8.36 -2.22 13.99
CA SER A 93 7.48 -1.30 14.71
C SER A 93 6.39 -0.67 13.84
N PHE A 94 6.28 -1.06 12.58
CA PHE A 94 5.19 -0.60 11.71
C PHE A 94 3.83 -1.18 12.11
N SER A 95 2.76 -0.51 11.70
CA SER A 95 1.38 -1.00 11.84
C SER A 95 1.19 -2.32 11.08
N SER A 96 0.22 -3.12 11.50
CA SER A 96 0.00 -4.48 10.99
C SER A 96 -0.15 -4.57 9.48
N ASN A 97 -0.79 -3.61 8.85
CA ASN A 97 -0.94 -3.55 7.39
C ASN A 97 0.39 -3.32 6.64
N ILE A 98 1.32 -2.55 7.22
CA ILE A 98 2.67 -2.38 6.66
C ILE A 98 3.54 -3.59 7.00
N ASP A 99 3.40 -4.14 8.19
CA ASP A 99 4.11 -5.33 8.65
C ASP A 99 3.80 -6.54 7.77
N GLU A 100 2.53 -6.73 7.40
CA GLU A 100 2.09 -7.75 6.44
C GLU A 100 2.81 -7.63 5.09
N ILE A 101 2.92 -6.41 4.54
CA ILE A 101 3.66 -6.17 3.29
C ILE A 101 5.14 -6.53 3.45
N ILE A 102 5.76 -6.14 4.57
CA ILE A 102 7.15 -6.45 4.89
C ILE A 102 7.37 -7.96 4.93
N ASP A 103 6.44 -8.72 5.52
CA ASP A 103 6.50 -10.18 5.59
C ASP A 103 6.34 -10.84 4.23
N LYS A 104 5.31 -10.44 3.46
CA LYS A 104 5.05 -11.00 2.12
C LYS A 104 6.17 -10.71 1.12
N PHE A 105 6.95 -9.64 1.32
CA PHE A 105 8.18 -9.35 0.55
C PHE A 105 9.41 -10.14 1.02
N ASP A 106 9.33 -10.92 2.08
CA ASP A 106 10.50 -11.54 2.74
C ASP A 106 11.62 -10.52 3.05
N TYR A 107 11.19 -9.30 3.43
CA TYR A 107 12.10 -8.19 3.61
C TYR A 107 13.09 -8.41 4.75
N ARG A 108 12.69 -9.11 5.83
CA ARG A 108 13.54 -9.43 6.98
C ARG A 108 14.70 -10.34 6.62
N THR A 109 14.47 -11.32 5.73
CA THR A 109 15.53 -12.18 5.18
C THR A 109 16.47 -11.36 4.30
N THR A 110 15.92 -10.46 3.48
CA THR A 110 16.71 -9.56 2.64
C THR A 110 17.61 -8.65 3.48
N ILE A 111 17.12 -8.07 4.58
CA ILE A 111 17.93 -7.31 5.54
C ILE A 111 19.11 -8.16 6.05
N THR A 112 18.85 -9.43 6.38
CA THR A 112 19.90 -10.33 6.89
C THR A 112 21.00 -10.57 5.85
N LYS A 113 20.65 -10.70 4.56
CA LYS A 113 21.63 -10.81 3.46
C LYS A 113 22.47 -9.53 3.33
N VAL A 114 21.80 -8.37 3.32
CA VAL A 114 22.44 -7.05 3.19
C VAL A 114 23.41 -6.76 4.35
N VAL A 115 23.05 -7.17 5.57
CA VAL A 115 23.90 -7.06 6.77
C VAL A 115 25.16 -7.92 6.62
N LYS A 116 25.02 -9.18 6.18
CA LYS A 116 26.18 -10.08 5.93
C LYS A 116 27.15 -9.48 4.92
N GLU A 117 26.65 -8.76 3.92
CA GLU A 117 27.46 -8.07 2.92
C GLU A 117 28.01 -6.71 3.40
N LYS A 118 27.71 -6.30 4.64
CA LYS A 118 28.13 -5.02 5.25
C LYS A 118 27.66 -3.79 4.44
N ARG A 119 26.49 -3.87 3.79
CA ARG A 119 25.97 -2.80 2.93
C ARG A 119 24.78 -2.05 3.53
N LEU A 120 24.30 -2.45 4.72
CA LEU A 120 23.08 -1.90 5.30
C LEU A 120 23.13 -0.38 5.46
N SER A 121 24.19 0.15 6.10
CA SER A 121 24.32 1.60 6.34
C SER A 121 24.37 2.40 5.05
N SER A 122 25.11 1.95 4.04
CA SER A 122 25.19 2.64 2.74
C SER A 122 23.86 2.66 2.01
N ILE A 123 23.08 1.58 2.09
CA ILE A 123 21.74 1.53 1.48
C ILE A 123 20.78 2.46 2.22
N ILE A 124 20.79 2.46 3.56
CA ILE A 124 19.96 3.37 4.35
C ILE A 124 20.32 4.82 4.03
N GLU A 125 21.61 5.16 3.92
CA GLU A 125 22.09 6.50 3.59
C GLU A 125 21.55 6.97 2.24
N LEU A 126 21.72 6.18 1.18
CA LEU A 126 21.19 6.51 -0.16
C LEU A 126 19.68 6.74 -0.15
N VAL A 127 18.93 5.90 0.56
CA VAL A 127 17.48 6.03 0.63
C VAL A 127 17.04 7.21 1.50
N ALA A 128 17.76 7.50 2.58
CA ALA A 128 17.44 8.59 3.50
C ALA A 128 17.67 9.98 2.90
N GLU A 129 18.57 10.09 1.91
CA GLU A 129 18.85 11.35 1.19
C GLU A 129 17.73 11.72 0.20
N GLU A 130 16.99 10.72 -0.29
CA GLU A 130 15.91 10.96 -1.25
C GLU A 130 14.67 11.58 -0.59
N ASP A 131 14.12 12.59 -1.25
CA ASP A 131 12.88 13.24 -0.85
C ASP A 131 11.69 12.67 -1.62
N PHE A 132 10.99 11.73 -1.00
CA PHE A 132 9.74 11.17 -1.49
C PHE A 132 8.50 11.79 -0.80
N SER A 133 8.61 12.99 -0.26
CA SER A 133 7.48 13.64 0.42
C SER A 133 6.33 13.98 -0.55
N PRO A 134 5.08 14.02 -0.04
CA PRO A 134 3.93 14.46 -0.83
C PRO A 134 4.04 15.87 -1.40
N LYS A 135 4.93 16.70 -0.84
CA LYS A 135 5.21 18.06 -1.33
C LYS A 135 6.03 18.05 -2.62
N ARG A 136 6.89 17.05 -2.81
CA ARG A 136 7.75 16.90 -3.98
C ARG A 136 7.14 16.00 -5.04
N LEU A 137 6.53 14.89 -4.61
CA LEU A 137 5.91 13.90 -5.48
C LEU A 137 4.48 13.68 -5.02
N SER A 138 3.51 13.98 -5.86
CA SER A 138 2.11 13.62 -5.62
C SER A 138 1.96 12.09 -5.50
N ASN A 139 0.81 11.62 -5.04
CA ASN A 139 0.53 10.19 -4.98
C ASN A 139 0.57 9.53 -6.36
N ILE A 140 0.06 10.22 -7.38
CA ILE A 140 0.08 9.73 -8.78
C ILE A 140 1.53 9.61 -9.29
N GLU A 141 2.35 10.65 -9.11
CA GLU A 141 3.76 10.63 -9.54
C GLU A 141 4.55 9.54 -8.79
N MET A 142 4.28 9.35 -7.49
CA MET A 142 4.89 8.26 -6.73
C MET A 142 4.47 6.88 -7.26
N GLY A 143 3.20 6.73 -7.66
CA GLY A 143 2.70 5.55 -8.36
C GLY A 143 3.49 5.27 -9.65
N TYR A 144 3.73 6.28 -10.48
CA TYR A 144 4.54 6.12 -11.70
C TYR A 144 5.98 5.70 -11.41
N VAL A 145 6.62 6.28 -10.39
CA VAL A 145 7.96 5.86 -9.97
C VAL A 145 7.97 4.40 -9.57
N TYR A 146 6.98 3.99 -8.77
CA TYR A 146 6.88 2.62 -8.29
C TYR A 146 6.60 1.61 -9.41
N GLU A 147 5.67 1.93 -10.29
CA GLU A 147 5.32 1.15 -11.47
C GLU A 147 6.53 0.94 -12.41
N ASN A 148 7.30 2.02 -12.68
CA ASN A 148 8.53 1.91 -13.48
C ASN A 148 9.57 1.00 -12.81
N LEU A 149 9.73 1.07 -11.48
CA LEU A 149 10.64 0.19 -10.76
C LEU A 149 10.20 -1.27 -10.89
N ILE A 150 8.91 -1.57 -10.73
CA ILE A 150 8.38 -2.93 -10.90
C ILE A 150 8.64 -3.42 -12.31
N GLN A 151 8.36 -2.61 -13.33
CA GLN A 151 8.62 -2.98 -14.73
C GLN A 151 10.10 -3.29 -15.00
N MET A 152 11.02 -2.52 -14.42
CA MET A 152 12.47 -2.77 -14.57
C MET A 152 12.89 -4.10 -13.94
N PHE A 153 12.33 -4.46 -12.78
CA PHE A 153 12.66 -5.70 -12.09
C PHE A 153 11.95 -6.92 -12.71
N SER A 154 10.70 -6.77 -13.16
CA SER A 154 9.93 -7.87 -13.76
C SER A 154 10.37 -8.25 -15.17
N GLN A 155 11.07 -7.37 -15.91
CA GLN A 155 11.59 -7.71 -17.24
C GLN A 155 12.65 -8.83 -17.21
N ASP A 156 13.35 -8.98 -16.10
CA ASP A 156 14.33 -10.05 -15.94
C ASP A 156 13.66 -11.40 -15.56
N ASP A 157 12.51 -11.37 -14.87
CA ASP A 157 11.79 -12.56 -14.40
C ASP A 157 10.60 -12.97 -15.31
N ALA A 158 10.05 -12.03 -16.11
CA ALA A 158 8.82 -12.24 -16.89
C ALA A 158 8.95 -13.26 -18.04
N LYS A 159 10.15 -13.70 -18.35
CA LYS A 159 10.35 -14.74 -19.39
C LYS A 159 9.91 -16.14 -18.95
N ASP A 160 9.82 -16.36 -17.65
CA ASP A 160 9.54 -17.69 -17.09
C ASP A 160 8.14 -17.84 -16.47
N THR A 161 7.44 -16.72 -16.15
CA THR A 161 6.19 -16.78 -15.35
C THR A 161 4.91 -16.50 -16.14
N GLY A 162 4.98 -16.06 -17.39
CA GLY A 162 3.77 -15.74 -18.19
C GLY A 162 3.00 -14.52 -17.66
N GLU A 163 3.56 -13.78 -16.72
CA GLU A 163 2.98 -12.58 -16.15
C GLU A 163 3.28 -11.37 -17.03
N HIS A 164 2.27 -10.86 -17.69
CA HIS A 164 2.39 -9.71 -18.57
C HIS A 164 1.71 -8.48 -17.98
N PHE A 165 2.46 -7.41 -17.88
CA PHE A 165 1.92 -6.09 -17.54
C PHE A 165 0.96 -5.62 -18.64
N THR A 166 -0.27 -5.28 -18.26
CA THR A 166 -1.26 -4.76 -19.22
C THR A 166 -0.97 -3.30 -19.52
N PRO A 167 -0.75 -2.91 -20.80
CA PRO A 167 -0.50 -1.52 -21.16
C PRO A 167 -1.61 -0.58 -20.72
N ARG A 168 -1.24 0.61 -20.25
CA ARG A 168 -2.18 1.63 -19.71
C ARG A 168 -3.28 1.98 -20.71
N GLU A 169 -2.94 2.09 -21.98
CA GLU A 169 -3.87 2.41 -23.07
C GLU A 169 -4.95 1.33 -23.23
N ILE A 170 -4.56 0.07 -23.09
CA ILE A 170 -5.50 -1.05 -23.14
C ILE A 170 -6.47 -1.00 -21.96
N ILE A 171 -5.96 -0.74 -20.76
CA ILE A 171 -6.79 -0.60 -19.57
C ILE A 171 -7.80 0.54 -19.74
N ARG A 172 -7.37 1.70 -20.24
CA ARG A 172 -8.25 2.84 -20.51
C ARG A 172 -9.36 2.49 -21.51
N ILE A 173 -9.02 1.78 -22.58
CA ILE A 173 -10.02 1.28 -23.54
C ILE A 173 -10.99 0.30 -22.87
N MET A 174 -10.52 -0.61 -22.03
CA MET A 174 -11.38 -1.53 -21.28
C MET A 174 -12.36 -0.78 -20.38
N VAL A 175 -11.89 0.24 -19.67
CA VAL A 175 -12.74 1.09 -18.80
C VAL A 175 -13.79 1.86 -19.62
N ASP A 176 -13.42 2.38 -20.79
CA ASP A 176 -14.37 3.06 -21.67
C ASP A 176 -15.43 2.11 -22.24
N LEU A 177 -15.04 0.88 -22.60
CA LEU A 177 -15.95 -0.15 -23.09
C LEU A 177 -16.92 -0.68 -22.02
N MET A 178 -16.55 -0.58 -20.75
CA MET A 178 -17.46 -0.97 -19.65
C MET A 178 -18.63 0.01 -19.46
N GLU A 179 -18.58 1.18 -20.10
CA GLU A 179 -19.65 2.22 -19.98
C GLU A 179 -20.07 2.45 -18.52
N ILE A 180 -19.08 2.65 -17.65
CA ILE A 180 -19.28 2.78 -16.20
C ILE A 180 -20.26 3.93 -15.93
N ASP A 181 -21.40 3.61 -15.31
CA ASP A 181 -22.41 4.58 -14.90
C ASP A 181 -21.97 5.33 -13.63
N PHE A 182 -21.04 6.24 -13.82
CA PHE A 182 -20.49 7.07 -12.75
C PHE A 182 -20.16 8.47 -13.30
N ASP A 183 -20.86 9.48 -12.82
CA ASP A 183 -20.56 10.89 -13.12
C ASP A 183 -19.78 11.51 -11.95
N PRO A 184 -18.49 11.83 -12.12
CA PRO A 184 -17.67 12.46 -11.09
C PRO A 184 -18.29 13.69 -10.44
N GLU A 185 -19.04 14.50 -11.20
CA GLU A 185 -19.56 15.78 -10.72
C GLU A 185 -20.83 15.63 -9.86
N THR A 186 -21.58 14.54 -10.03
CA THR A 186 -22.91 14.38 -9.42
C THR A 186 -23.06 13.11 -8.60
N ALA A 187 -22.10 12.19 -8.66
CA ALA A 187 -22.17 10.93 -7.96
C ALA A 187 -22.30 11.10 -6.45
N LYS A 188 -23.20 10.36 -5.83
CA LYS A 188 -23.43 10.30 -4.38
C LYS A 188 -23.32 8.89 -3.82
N LYS A 189 -23.22 7.89 -4.69
CA LYS A 189 -23.12 6.48 -4.33
C LYS A 189 -21.77 5.95 -4.80
N ALA A 190 -21.11 5.20 -3.91
CA ALA A 190 -19.89 4.50 -4.27
C ALA A 190 -20.17 3.40 -5.31
N ILE A 191 -19.18 3.18 -6.17
CA ILE A 191 -19.09 2.03 -7.06
C ILE A 191 -17.87 1.20 -6.72
N THR A 192 -17.95 -0.09 -7.01
CA THR A 192 -16.88 -1.05 -6.73
C THR A 192 -16.30 -1.59 -8.04
N LEU A 193 -14.98 -1.47 -8.18
CA LEU A 193 -14.20 -2.13 -9.22
C LEU A 193 -13.52 -3.35 -8.63
N TYR A 194 -13.54 -4.48 -9.35
CA TYR A 194 -12.93 -5.72 -8.90
C TYR A 194 -12.02 -6.34 -9.97
N ASP A 195 -10.85 -6.79 -9.53
CA ASP A 195 -9.94 -7.61 -10.32
C ASP A 195 -9.60 -8.90 -9.55
N PRO A 196 -10.11 -10.08 -9.98
CA PRO A 196 -9.86 -11.37 -9.32
C PRO A 196 -8.44 -11.93 -9.51
N ALA A 197 -7.61 -11.31 -10.35
CA ALA A 197 -6.22 -11.67 -10.61
C ALA A 197 -5.39 -10.39 -10.77
N CYS A 198 -5.39 -9.57 -9.70
CA CYS A 198 -5.00 -8.17 -9.81
C CYS A 198 -3.48 -7.95 -10.01
N GLY A 199 -2.66 -8.99 -9.89
CA GLY A 199 -1.22 -8.85 -10.04
C GLY A 199 -0.67 -7.76 -9.12
N THR A 200 0.06 -6.83 -9.69
CA THR A 200 0.59 -5.65 -9.00
C THR A 200 -0.41 -4.51 -8.81
N GLY A 201 -1.68 -4.70 -9.20
CA GLY A 201 -2.76 -3.71 -9.03
C GLY A 201 -2.82 -2.62 -10.10
N GLY A 202 -1.98 -2.71 -11.14
CA GLY A 202 -1.90 -1.69 -12.19
C GLY A 202 -3.24 -1.46 -12.89
N MET A 203 -4.00 -2.51 -13.15
CA MET A 203 -5.30 -2.41 -13.82
C MET A 203 -6.30 -1.62 -12.98
N LEU A 204 -6.42 -1.90 -11.70
CA LEU A 204 -7.31 -1.19 -10.78
C LEU A 204 -6.92 0.29 -10.63
N SER A 205 -5.64 0.56 -10.42
CA SER A 205 -5.12 1.92 -10.26
C SER A 205 -5.36 2.77 -11.50
N ILE A 206 -5.03 2.24 -12.69
CA ILE A 206 -5.18 2.96 -13.95
C ILE A 206 -6.65 3.18 -14.29
N ALA A 207 -7.53 2.20 -13.97
CA ALA A 207 -8.97 2.35 -14.14
C ALA A 207 -9.52 3.52 -13.32
N LYS A 208 -9.14 3.62 -12.06
CA LYS A 208 -9.53 4.75 -11.18
C LYS A 208 -8.96 6.07 -11.67
N GLU A 209 -7.65 6.13 -12.02
CA GLU A 209 -7.04 7.32 -12.61
C GLU A 209 -7.82 7.79 -13.85
N HIS A 210 -8.21 6.87 -14.75
CA HIS A 210 -8.96 7.19 -15.94
C HIS A 210 -10.35 7.78 -15.63
N LEU A 211 -10.99 7.34 -14.56
CA LEU A 211 -12.24 7.94 -14.08
C LEU A 211 -12.01 9.33 -13.46
N ILE A 212 -10.91 9.53 -12.72
CA ILE A 212 -10.51 10.83 -12.19
C ILE A 212 -10.22 11.82 -13.32
N ASP A 213 -9.54 11.38 -14.39
CA ASP A 213 -9.23 12.21 -15.56
C ASP A 213 -10.51 12.72 -16.29
N LYS A 214 -11.63 12.04 -16.13
CA LYS A 214 -12.94 12.47 -16.67
C LYS A 214 -13.58 13.58 -15.85
N ALA A 215 -13.15 13.82 -14.63
CA ALA A 215 -13.68 14.87 -13.78
C ALA A 215 -13.28 16.26 -14.28
N LYS A 216 -14.24 17.20 -14.27
CA LYS A 216 -14.05 18.60 -14.74
C LYS A 216 -13.68 19.54 -13.63
N THR A 217 -13.96 19.17 -12.39
CA THR A 217 -13.73 20.00 -11.20
C THR A 217 -12.88 19.27 -10.16
N LYS A 218 -12.29 20.04 -9.25
CA LYS A 218 -11.57 19.46 -8.10
C LYS A 218 -12.51 18.65 -7.18
N GLU A 219 -13.76 19.05 -7.09
CA GLU A 219 -14.78 18.32 -6.31
C GLU A 219 -15.11 16.99 -6.98
N GLY A 220 -15.27 16.96 -8.30
CA GLY A 220 -15.46 15.73 -9.06
C GLY A 220 -14.26 14.77 -8.95
N MET A 221 -13.04 15.29 -8.99
CA MET A 221 -11.83 14.49 -8.74
C MET A 221 -11.89 13.84 -7.35
N LYS A 222 -12.17 14.63 -6.32
CA LYS A 222 -12.28 14.15 -4.94
C LYS A 222 -13.41 13.13 -4.79
N ASN A 223 -14.58 13.38 -5.38
CA ASN A 223 -15.69 12.42 -5.37
C ASN A 223 -15.27 11.09 -5.98
N THR A 224 -14.50 11.10 -7.08
CA THR A 224 -14.00 9.88 -7.71
C THR A 224 -13.00 9.16 -6.79
N GLU A 225 -12.09 9.89 -6.14
CA GLU A 225 -11.17 9.32 -5.16
C GLU A 225 -11.92 8.64 -3.99
N ASP A 226 -12.97 9.27 -3.48
CA ASP A 226 -13.72 8.80 -2.31
C ASP A 226 -14.74 7.69 -2.65
N LEU A 227 -15.36 7.74 -3.84
CA LEU A 227 -16.51 6.89 -4.19
C LEU A 227 -16.17 5.72 -5.12
N VAL A 228 -15.02 5.71 -5.78
CA VAL A 228 -14.56 4.55 -6.56
C VAL A 228 -13.70 3.66 -5.66
N ILE A 229 -14.25 2.52 -5.26
CA ILE A 229 -13.62 1.59 -4.33
C ILE A 229 -12.99 0.44 -5.11
N LEU A 230 -11.68 0.25 -4.91
CA LEU A 230 -10.91 -0.80 -5.56
C LEU A 230 -10.91 -2.08 -4.73
N ASN A 231 -11.24 -3.19 -5.36
CA ASN A 231 -11.16 -4.52 -4.77
C ASN A 231 -10.29 -5.40 -5.67
N GLY A 232 -9.46 -6.21 -5.09
CA GLY A 232 -8.57 -7.08 -5.84
C GLY A 232 -8.19 -8.31 -5.05
N GLN A 233 -7.88 -9.38 -5.77
CA GLN A 233 -7.33 -10.59 -5.19
C GLN A 233 -6.15 -11.08 -5.99
N GLU A 234 -5.12 -11.55 -5.29
CA GLU A 234 -3.88 -12.02 -5.90
C GLU A 234 -3.39 -13.28 -5.19
N LEU A 235 -3.03 -14.30 -5.99
CA LEU A 235 -2.56 -15.58 -5.50
C LEU A 235 -1.09 -15.52 -5.06
N LEU A 236 -0.25 -14.79 -5.81
CA LEU A 236 1.19 -14.73 -5.53
C LEU A 236 1.49 -13.71 -4.44
N SER A 237 2.06 -14.17 -3.34
CA SER A 237 2.38 -13.33 -2.17
C SER A 237 3.18 -12.07 -2.49
N GLN A 238 4.13 -12.16 -3.44
CA GLN A 238 4.96 -11.03 -3.84
C GLN A 238 4.15 -9.99 -4.60
N ASN A 239 3.34 -10.40 -5.58
CA ASN A 239 2.50 -9.49 -6.35
C ASN A 239 1.42 -8.83 -5.48
N TYR A 240 0.83 -9.60 -4.57
CA TYR A 240 -0.07 -9.08 -3.54
C TYR A 240 0.59 -7.97 -2.70
N ALA A 241 1.81 -8.21 -2.20
CA ALA A 241 2.54 -7.22 -1.41
C ALA A 241 2.88 -5.97 -2.24
N VAL A 242 3.24 -6.15 -3.52
CA VAL A 242 3.45 -5.04 -4.47
C VAL A 242 2.17 -4.24 -4.66
N CYS A 243 1.04 -4.91 -4.91
CA CYS A 243 -0.26 -4.26 -5.08
C CYS A 243 -0.67 -3.47 -3.84
N LYS A 244 -0.59 -4.07 -2.66
CA LYS A 244 -0.87 -3.37 -1.39
C LYS A 244 0.04 -2.17 -1.16
N ALA A 245 1.33 -2.30 -1.46
CA ALA A 245 2.27 -1.19 -1.36
C ALA A 245 1.91 -0.05 -2.33
N ASP A 246 1.54 -0.36 -3.57
CA ASP A 246 1.10 0.62 -4.57
C ASP A 246 -0.15 1.37 -4.10
N MET A 247 -1.15 0.65 -3.60
CA MET A 247 -2.38 1.26 -3.05
C MET A 247 -2.07 2.25 -1.92
N ILE A 248 -1.19 1.87 -0.98
CA ILE A 248 -0.78 2.76 0.12
C ILE A 248 -0.02 3.98 -0.41
N LEU A 249 0.89 3.79 -1.38
CA LEU A 249 1.69 4.87 -1.96
C LEU A 249 0.83 5.89 -2.72
N LYS A 250 -0.25 5.42 -3.34
CA LYS A 250 -1.26 6.23 -4.04
C LYS A 250 -2.32 6.83 -3.11
N GLY A 251 -2.30 6.49 -1.82
CA GLY A 251 -3.27 6.97 -0.84
C GLY A 251 -4.63 6.28 -0.92
N GLU A 252 -4.71 5.12 -1.57
CA GLU A 252 -5.91 4.30 -1.70
C GLU A 252 -6.23 3.58 -0.38
N THR A 253 -6.69 4.33 0.61
CA THR A 253 -6.96 3.80 1.96
C THR A 253 -8.20 2.93 2.04
N ASN A 254 -9.12 3.06 1.08
CA ASN A 254 -10.37 2.31 1.01
C ASN A 254 -10.28 1.08 0.09
N SER A 255 -9.10 0.78 -0.49
CA SER A 255 -8.91 -0.41 -1.30
C SER A 255 -8.96 -1.68 -0.45
N ASN A 256 -9.60 -2.71 -1.00
CA ASN A 256 -9.72 -4.03 -0.38
C ASN A 256 -8.97 -5.06 -1.23
N ILE A 257 -7.67 -5.15 -1.03
CA ILE A 257 -6.80 -6.10 -1.72
C ILE A 257 -6.53 -7.26 -0.78
N THR A 258 -6.77 -8.49 -1.25
CA THR A 258 -6.63 -9.71 -0.48
C THR A 258 -5.68 -10.71 -1.15
N HIS A 259 -5.03 -11.53 -0.34
CA HIS A 259 -4.25 -12.66 -0.79
C HIS A 259 -5.13 -13.90 -0.83
N GLY A 260 -5.13 -14.65 -1.94
CA GLY A 260 -5.90 -15.88 -2.05
C GLY A 260 -6.21 -16.29 -3.50
N ASN A 261 -6.75 -17.49 -3.65
CA ASN A 261 -7.08 -18.07 -4.94
C ASN A 261 -8.55 -17.82 -5.31
N SER A 262 -8.77 -17.00 -6.32
CA SER A 262 -10.12 -16.62 -6.79
C SER A 262 -10.89 -17.78 -7.42
N LEU A 263 -10.24 -18.89 -7.77
CA LEU A 263 -10.88 -20.05 -8.37
C LEU A 263 -11.57 -20.96 -7.34
N ILE A 264 -11.19 -20.90 -6.08
CA ILE A 264 -11.71 -21.76 -5.03
C ILE A 264 -12.33 -20.93 -3.91
N PRO A 265 -13.48 -21.32 -3.36
CA PRO A 265 -14.02 -20.65 -2.19
C PRO A 265 -13.09 -20.92 -1.00
N ASP A 266 -13.18 -20.07 0.01
CA ASP A 266 -12.59 -20.32 1.30
C ASP A 266 -13.16 -21.65 1.86
N ILE A 267 -12.33 -22.68 1.89
CA ILE A 267 -12.68 -23.98 2.44
C ILE A 267 -11.76 -24.18 3.64
N GLU A 268 -12.34 -24.49 4.81
CA GLU A 268 -11.64 -24.77 6.07
C GLU A 268 -10.47 -25.81 5.95
N SER A 269 -10.34 -26.49 4.83
CA SER A 269 -9.31 -27.51 4.58
C SER A 269 -8.09 -26.98 3.77
N ILE A 270 -8.14 -25.77 3.26
CA ILE A 270 -7.04 -25.13 2.52
C ILE A 270 -6.68 -23.87 3.30
N GLU A 271 -5.63 -23.97 4.10
CA GLU A 271 -5.14 -22.86 4.94
C GLU A 271 -4.97 -21.57 4.11
N ASP A 272 -5.79 -20.58 4.41
CA ASP A 272 -5.71 -19.16 3.99
C ASP A 272 -5.67 -18.81 2.48
N ASP A 273 -5.82 -19.76 1.55
CA ASP A 273 -5.60 -19.54 0.12
C ASP A 273 -6.89 -19.48 -0.74
N GLY A 274 -8.06 -19.47 -0.13
CA GLY A 274 -9.35 -19.40 -0.84
C GLY A 274 -9.73 -17.98 -1.26
N ASP A 275 -10.88 -17.87 -1.96
CA ASP A 275 -11.46 -16.60 -2.38
C ASP A 275 -11.99 -15.78 -1.20
N GLN A 276 -11.25 -14.76 -0.82
CA GLN A 276 -11.56 -13.86 0.28
C GLN A 276 -12.71 -12.89 -0.04
N HIS A 277 -13.14 -12.86 -1.31
CA HIS A 277 -14.30 -12.09 -1.78
C HIS A 277 -15.51 -12.98 -2.07
N ALA A 278 -15.50 -14.25 -1.62
CA ALA A 278 -16.59 -15.18 -1.85
C ALA A 278 -17.94 -14.61 -1.37
N GLY A 279 -18.94 -14.65 -2.25
CA GLY A 279 -20.30 -14.15 -1.97
C GLY A 279 -20.45 -12.60 -2.04
N LEU A 280 -19.39 -11.85 -2.30
CA LEU A 280 -19.49 -10.42 -2.56
C LEU A 280 -19.93 -10.17 -4.01
N HIS A 281 -20.60 -9.04 -4.21
CA HIS A 281 -21.02 -8.54 -5.53
C HIS A 281 -20.36 -7.20 -5.78
N PHE A 282 -19.78 -7.04 -6.96
CA PHE A 282 -19.14 -5.82 -7.41
C PHE A 282 -19.90 -5.21 -8.58
N ASP A 283 -19.87 -3.87 -8.68
CA ASP A 283 -20.57 -3.18 -9.77
C ASP A 283 -19.88 -3.44 -11.11
N TYR A 284 -18.54 -3.47 -11.13
CA TYR A 284 -17.75 -3.68 -12.34
C TYR A 284 -16.57 -4.61 -12.06
N MET A 285 -16.24 -5.43 -13.05
CA MET A 285 -15.07 -6.34 -13.01
C MET A 285 -14.23 -6.13 -14.27
N LEU A 286 -12.92 -6.00 -14.08
CA LEU A 286 -11.93 -5.99 -15.15
C LEU A 286 -10.73 -6.82 -14.73
N SER A 287 -10.26 -7.69 -15.62
CA SER A 287 -9.15 -8.58 -15.31
C SER A 287 -8.38 -8.98 -16.56
N ASN A 288 -7.08 -9.17 -16.40
CA ASN A 288 -6.22 -9.86 -17.34
C ASN A 288 -5.58 -11.06 -16.61
N PRO A 289 -6.27 -12.20 -16.51
CA PRO A 289 -5.77 -13.36 -15.78
C PRO A 289 -4.53 -13.95 -16.45
N PRO A 290 -3.68 -14.66 -15.69
CA PRO A 290 -2.49 -15.30 -16.25
C PRO A 290 -2.85 -16.37 -17.28
N PHE A 291 -2.01 -16.52 -18.32
CA PHE A 291 -2.20 -17.48 -19.40
C PHE A 291 -1.24 -18.67 -19.23
N GLY A 292 -1.74 -19.88 -19.50
CA GLY A 292 -0.91 -21.09 -19.50
C GLY A 292 -0.42 -21.56 -18.13
N VAL A 293 -1.00 -21.04 -17.06
CA VAL A 293 -0.69 -21.49 -15.69
C VAL A 293 -1.41 -22.80 -15.41
N ASP A 294 -0.68 -23.78 -14.88
CA ASP A 294 -1.26 -25.05 -14.45
C ASP A 294 -2.14 -24.83 -13.20
N TRP A 295 -3.41 -25.17 -13.31
CA TRP A 295 -4.38 -25.11 -12.22
C TRP A 295 -4.91 -26.50 -11.81
N SER A 296 -4.27 -27.56 -12.28
CA SER A 296 -4.69 -28.95 -12.05
C SER A 296 -4.81 -29.31 -10.57
N GLU A 297 -4.03 -28.68 -9.70
CA GLU A 297 -4.10 -28.82 -8.25
C GLU A 297 -5.46 -28.41 -7.70
N TYR A 298 -6.11 -27.40 -8.30
CA TYR A 298 -7.40 -26.87 -7.86
C TYR A 298 -8.60 -27.49 -8.59
N LYS A 299 -8.36 -28.33 -9.59
CA LYS A 299 -9.38 -28.87 -10.50
C LYS A 299 -10.55 -29.53 -9.77
N GLU A 300 -10.27 -30.39 -8.79
CA GLU A 300 -11.32 -31.08 -8.03
C GLU A 300 -12.22 -30.10 -7.25
N HIS A 301 -11.64 -29.01 -6.72
CA HIS A 301 -12.40 -27.99 -5.99
C HIS A 301 -13.29 -27.19 -6.93
N VAL A 302 -12.75 -26.78 -8.08
CA VAL A 302 -13.50 -26.09 -9.14
C VAL A 302 -14.64 -26.96 -9.67
N GLU A 303 -14.41 -28.25 -9.87
CA GLU A 303 -15.43 -29.20 -10.34
C GLU A 303 -16.55 -29.42 -9.32
N LYS A 304 -16.23 -29.44 -8.02
CA LYS A 304 -17.22 -29.57 -6.94
C LYS A 304 -18.15 -28.35 -6.83
N LEU A 305 -17.67 -27.17 -7.19
CA LEU A 305 -18.48 -25.93 -7.21
C LEU A 305 -19.52 -25.91 -8.33
N GLY A 306 -19.25 -26.63 -9.40
CA GLY A 306 -20.20 -26.83 -10.50
C GLY A 306 -20.77 -25.51 -11.07
N THR A 307 -22.05 -25.56 -11.44
CA THR A 307 -22.74 -24.42 -12.06
C THR A 307 -23.07 -23.28 -11.11
N SER A 308 -22.92 -23.46 -9.80
CA SER A 308 -23.23 -22.39 -8.83
C SER A 308 -22.27 -21.19 -8.94
N ARG A 309 -20.99 -21.47 -9.22
CA ARG A 309 -19.96 -20.44 -9.41
C ARG A 309 -19.57 -20.23 -10.87
N TYR A 310 -19.56 -21.31 -11.67
CA TYR A 310 -19.12 -21.31 -13.06
C TYR A 310 -20.28 -21.58 -14.02
N ALA A 311 -21.35 -20.79 -13.91
CA ALA A 311 -22.59 -20.97 -14.67
C ALA A 311 -22.38 -20.93 -16.20
N TRP A 312 -21.36 -20.22 -16.68
CA TRP A 312 -21.07 -19.98 -18.09
C TRP A 312 -19.95 -20.83 -18.68
N GLY A 313 -19.43 -21.76 -17.92
CA GLY A 313 -18.37 -22.67 -18.37
C GLY A 313 -17.35 -22.93 -17.31
N LYS A 314 -16.61 -24.04 -17.46
CA LYS A 314 -15.46 -24.34 -16.61
C LYS A 314 -14.29 -23.49 -17.04
N VAL A 315 -13.42 -23.14 -16.09
CA VAL A 315 -12.09 -22.62 -16.40
C VAL A 315 -11.44 -23.58 -17.41
N GLY A 316 -10.98 -23.04 -18.54
CA GLY A 316 -10.50 -23.85 -19.66
C GLY A 316 -9.57 -24.94 -19.21
N ALA A 317 -10.08 -26.17 -19.32
CA ALA A 317 -9.25 -27.33 -19.14
C ALA A 317 -8.81 -27.76 -20.53
N ASP A 318 -7.65 -28.21 -20.63
CA ASP A 318 -7.07 -28.85 -21.79
C ASP A 318 -6.49 -27.87 -22.83
N ASN A 319 -5.27 -27.42 -22.52
CA ASN A 319 -4.16 -27.58 -23.49
C ASN A 319 -2.83 -27.27 -22.84
#